data_b44aa27bb10fa615061ee8271ce31b40
#
_entry.id   b44aa27bb10fa615061ee8271ce31b40
#
_cell.length_a   1.000
_cell.length_b   1.000
_cell.length_c   1.000
_cell.angle_alpha   90.00
_cell.angle_beta   90.00
_cell.angle_gamma   90.00
#
_symmetry.space_group_name_H-M   'P 1'
#
loop_
_entity.id
_entity.type
_entity.pdbx_description
1 polymer ?
#
loop_
_entity_poly.entity_id
_entity_poly.type
_entity_poly.pdbx_seq_one_letter_code
_entity_poly.pdbx_strand_id
1 'polypeptide(L)'
;MTGGAPRTETQCIETDAPVEAVVAVLADPTRIPQWAPAFADQVRSDPKSGWEATKDGREFALRVATNEDAGTVDYLRQVAPGREGGAYIRAVLRPGGGSVVTMTLPLLPDVDPADTAATLARELATLTSLAEGS
;
A
#
# COMPACT_ATOMS: atom_id res chain seq x y z
N MET A 1 9.62 -19.73 23.34
CA MET A 1 9.22 -19.08 22.84
C MET A 1 8.87 -19.04 21.67
N THR A 2 8.62 -18.95 21.60
CA THR A 2 8.16 -18.80 20.71
C THR A 2 8.30 -18.19 19.63
N GLY A 3 8.78 -18.37 18.96
CA GLY A 3 8.84 -17.73 17.75
C GLY A 3 7.80 -16.71 17.46
N GLY A 4 7.16 -16.27 18.33
CA GLY A 4 6.19 -15.25 18.19
C GLY A 4 5.06 -15.55 17.22
N ALA A 5 3.88 -15.11 17.49
CA ALA A 5 2.79 -15.10 16.55
C ALA A 5 3.14 -14.16 15.39
N PRO A 6 2.63 -14.40 14.17
CA PRO A 6 2.75 -13.44 13.09
C PRO A 6 2.24 -12.08 13.55
N ARG A 7 2.99 -11.02 13.18
CA ARG A 7 2.64 -9.66 13.55
C ARG A 7 2.26 -8.87 12.31
N THR A 8 1.36 -7.93 12.50
CA THR A 8 0.95 -7.00 11.46
C THR A 8 0.90 -5.59 12.05
N GLU A 9 1.00 -4.61 11.18
CA GLU A 9 0.79 -3.21 11.53
C GLU A 9 -0.31 -2.66 10.65
N THR A 10 -1.29 -1.99 11.25
CA THR A 10 -2.38 -1.36 10.52
C THR A 10 -2.49 0.10 10.96
N GLN A 11 -2.60 0.98 9.99
CA GLN A 11 -2.87 2.40 10.22
C GLN A 11 -4.08 2.79 9.41
N CYS A 12 -4.77 3.83 9.85
CA CYS A 12 -5.92 4.35 9.12
C CYS A 12 -5.92 5.87 9.15
N ILE A 13 -6.62 6.46 8.16
CA ILE A 13 -6.78 7.89 8.05
C ILE A 13 -8.17 8.19 7.49
N GLU A 14 -8.74 9.33 7.89
CA GLU A 14 -9.96 9.84 7.26
C GLU A 14 -9.59 10.95 6.30
N THR A 15 -10.36 11.07 5.22
CA THR A 15 -10.13 12.08 4.20
C THR A 15 -11.47 12.55 3.64
N ASP A 16 -11.51 13.79 3.14
CA ASP A 16 -12.67 14.30 2.44
C ASP A 16 -12.76 13.78 1.00
N ALA A 17 -11.69 13.16 0.48
CA ALA A 17 -11.71 12.59 -0.86
C ALA A 17 -12.70 11.43 -0.94
N PRO A 18 -13.47 11.31 -2.03
CA PRO A 18 -14.35 10.16 -2.21
C PRO A 18 -13.56 8.88 -2.45
N VAL A 19 -14.19 7.74 -2.19
CA VAL A 19 -13.54 6.43 -2.36
C VAL A 19 -12.93 6.29 -3.75
N GLU A 20 -13.66 6.71 -4.78
CA GLU A 20 -13.20 6.61 -6.18
C GLU A 20 -11.90 7.37 -6.42
N ALA A 21 -11.73 8.52 -5.79
CA ALA A 21 -10.51 9.32 -5.95
C ALA A 21 -9.33 8.64 -5.26
N VAL A 22 -9.55 8.05 -4.09
CA VAL A 22 -8.52 7.29 -3.38
C VAL A 22 -8.11 6.06 -4.20
N VAL A 23 -9.09 5.30 -4.67
CA VAL A 23 -8.83 4.10 -5.49
C VAL A 23 -8.11 4.46 -6.78
N ALA A 24 -8.46 5.58 -7.41
CA ALA A 24 -7.80 6.01 -8.65
C ALA A 24 -6.29 6.24 -8.45
N VAL A 25 -5.89 6.80 -7.32
CA VAL A 25 -4.46 6.95 -7.00
C VAL A 25 -3.83 5.59 -6.76
N LEU A 26 -4.47 4.75 -5.97
CA LEU A 26 -3.95 3.43 -5.60
C LEU A 26 -3.85 2.49 -6.81
N ALA A 27 -4.80 2.56 -7.72
CA ALA A 27 -4.87 1.65 -8.87
C ALA A 27 -3.83 1.95 -9.95
N ASP A 28 -3.11 3.06 -9.82
CA ASP A 28 -2.01 3.41 -10.71
C ASP A 28 -0.68 3.21 -9.97
N PRO A 29 -0.04 2.02 -10.12
CA PRO A 29 1.19 1.72 -9.39
C PRO A 29 2.36 2.63 -9.76
N THR A 30 2.31 3.30 -10.91
CA THR A 30 3.38 4.23 -11.30
C THR A 30 3.43 5.44 -10.38
N ARG A 31 2.36 5.67 -9.61
CA ARG A 31 2.30 6.77 -8.64
C ARG A 31 2.83 6.39 -7.25
N ILE A 32 3.13 5.10 -7.02
CA ILE A 32 3.63 4.65 -5.72
C ILE A 32 4.80 5.50 -5.21
N PRO A 33 5.83 5.84 -6.02
CA PRO A 33 6.93 6.66 -5.51
C PRO A 33 6.50 8.03 -4.99
N GLN A 34 5.34 8.55 -5.40
CA GLN A 34 4.84 9.85 -4.94
C GLN A 34 4.34 9.78 -3.51
N TRP A 35 3.71 8.66 -3.12
CA TRP A 35 3.13 8.55 -1.78
C TRP A 35 3.79 7.48 -0.91
N ALA A 36 4.55 6.56 -1.49
CA ALA A 36 5.21 5.49 -0.74
C ALA A 36 6.65 5.27 -1.23
N PRO A 37 7.52 6.31 -1.14
CA PRO A 37 8.90 6.17 -1.60
C PRO A 37 9.71 5.15 -0.80
N ALA A 38 9.27 4.80 0.41
CA ALA A 38 9.93 3.75 1.18
C ALA A 38 9.71 2.36 0.54
N PHE A 39 8.64 2.21 -0.23
CA PHE A 39 8.33 0.95 -0.89
C PHE A 39 9.03 0.81 -2.24
N ALA A 40 9.03 1.87 -3.05
CA ALA A 40 9.61 1.82 -4.38
C ALA A 40 10.08 3.20 -4.82
N ASP A 41 11.21 3.22 -5.52
CA ASP A 41 11.73 4.43 -6.15
C ASP A 41 11.11 4.67 -7.52
N GLN A 42 10.74 3.58 -8.21
CA GLN A 42 10.15 3.61 -9.53
C GLN A 42 9.30 2.36 -9.75
N VAL A 43 8.20 2.52 -10.47
CA VAL A 43 7.36 1.39 -10.88
C VAL A 43 7.03 1.56 -12.35
N ARG A 44 7.17 0.47 -13.13
CA ARG A 44 6.88 0.47 -14.54
C ARG A 44 6.10 -0.80 -14.93
N SER A 45 5.40 -0.75 -16.04
CA SER A 45 4.70 -1.94 -16.52
C SER A 45 5.68 -2.98 -17.03
N ASP A 46 5.32 -4.25 -16.84
CA ASP A 46 6.12 -5.39 -17.26
C ASP A 46 5.20 -6.43 -17.89
N PRO A 47 5.47 -6.87 -19.14
CA PRO A 47 4.60 -7.84 -19.82
C PRO A 47 4.45 -9.17 -19.10
N LYS A 48 5.43 -9.56 -18.28
CA LYS A 48 5.42 -10.87 -17.62
C LYS A 48 4.72 -10.86 -16.27
N SER A 49 5.02 -9.85 -15.44
CA SER A 49 4.52 -9.82 -14.07
C SER A 49 3.41 -8.79 -13.86
N GLY A 50 3.12 -7.96 -14.85
CA GLY A 50 2.23 -6.83 -14.74
C GLY A 50 2.97 -5.56 -14.39
N TRP A 51 3.76 -5.57 -13.35
CA TRP A 51 4.52 -4.40 -12.89
C TRP A 51 5.89 -4.82 -12.38
N GLU A 52 6.84 -3.91 -12.53
CA GLU A 52 8.17 -4.06 -11.97
C GLU A 52 8.52 -2.82 -11.18
N ALA A 53 8.95 -3.03 -9.93
CA ALA A 53 9.34 -1.94 -9.04
C ALA A 53 10.85 -2.00 -8.79
N THR A 54 11.42 -0.83 -8.52
CA THR A 54 12.83 -0.69 -8.17
C THR A 54 12.93 0.00 -6.82
N LYS A 55 13.77 -0.55 -5.94
CA LYS A 55 14.09 0.06 -4.65
C LYS A 55 15.56 -0.14 -4.33
N ASP A 56 16.26 0.97 -4.12
CA ASP A 56 17.70 0.96 -3.77
C ASP A 56 18.54 0.14 -4.77
N GLY A 57 18.21 0.29 -6.07
CA GLY A 57 18.93 -0.41 -7.14
C GLY A 57 18.50 -1.85 -7.34
N ARG A 58 17.56 -2.36 -6.58
CA ARG A 58 17.05 -3.72 -6.73
C ARG A 58 15.68 -3.71 -7.38
N GLU A 59 15.48 -4.66 -8.30
CA GLU A 59 14.21 -4.80 -9.01
C GLU A 59 13.42 -5.97 -8.44
N PHE A 60 12.09 -5.81 -8.39
CA PHE A 60 11.22 -6.91 -7.99
C PHE A 60 9.90 -6.82 -8.73
N ALA A 61 9.31 -8.00 -8.98
CA ALA A 61 8.00 -8.09 -9.60
C ALA A 61 6.93 -7.66 -8.60
N LEU A 62 5.97 -6.87 -9.07
CA LEU A 62 4.87 -6.37 -8.27
C LEU A 62 3.56 -6.79 -8.92
N ARG A 63 2.70 -7.43 -8.15
CA ARG A 63 1.35 -7.77 -8.58
C ARG A 63 0.37 -6.85 -7.86
N VAL A 64 -0.56 -6.27 -8.60
CA VAL A 64 -1.55 -5.35 -8.04
C VAL A 64 -2.92 -5.99 -8.23
N ALA A 65 -3.60 -6.25 -7.11
CA ALA A 65 -4.94 -6.80 -7.12
C ALA A 65 -5.92 -5.69 -6.74
N THR A 66 -6.76 -5.28 -7.67
CA THR A 66 -7.68 -4.17 -7.50
C THR A 66 -9.12 -4.65 -7.63
N ASN A 67 -9.97 -4.23 -6.68
CA ASN A 67 -11.41 -4.35 -6.81
C ASN A 67 -12.01 -2.99 -6.50
N GLU A 68 -12.34 -2.26 -7.57
CA GLU A 68 -12.81 -0.87 -7.43
C GLU A 68 -14.14 -0.81 -6.67
N ASP A 69 -15.03 -1.75 -6.93
CA ASP A 69 -16.34 -1.77 -6.27
C ASP A 69 -16.22 -1.99 -4.76
N ALA A 70 -15.24 -2.79 -4.35
CA ALA A 70 -15.00 -3.07 -2.93
C ALA A 70 -14.06 -2.04 -2.28
N GLY A 71 -13.42 -1.18 -3.07
CA GLY A 71 -12.46 -0.21 -2.56
C GLY A 71 -11.16 -0.84 -2.09
N THR A 72 -10.76 -1.98 -2.66
CA THR A 72 -9.55 -2.68 -2.24
C THR A 72 -8.47 -2.60 -3.30
N VAL A 73 -7.23 -2.34 -2.87
CA VAL A 73 -6.06 -2.42 -3.72
C VAL A 73 -4.95 -3.05 -2.89
N ASP A 74 -4.45 -4.19 -3.36
CA ASP A 74 -3.38 -4.91 -2.68
C ASP A 74 -2.14 -4.91 -3.57
N TYR A 75 -1.00 -4.55 -2.99
CA TYR A 75 0.30 -4.61 -3.66
C TYR A 75 1.03 -5.83 -3.14
N LEU A 76 1.30 -6.80 -4.02
CA LEU A 76 1.82 -8.10 -3.63
C LEU A 76 3.16 -8.36 -4.29
N ARG A 77 4.09 -8.91 -3.53
CA ARG A 77 5.41 -9.30 -4.02
C ARG A 77 5.84 -10.58 -3.34
N GLN A 78 6.77 -11.29 -3.97
CA GLN A 78 7.33 -12.47 -3.35
C GLN A 78 8.30 -12.04 -2.25
N VAL A 79 8.03 -12.47 -1.02
CA VAL A 79 8.88 -12.17 0.14
C VAL A 79 9.82 -13.32 0.48
N ALA A 80 9.50 -14.52 -0.03
CA ALA A 80 10.33 -15.72 0.06
C ALA A 80 9.86 -16.66 -1.05
N PRO A 81 10.65 -17.68 -1.43
CA PRO A 81 10.22 -18.62 -2.47
C PRO A 81 8.84 -19.22 -2.16
N GLY A 82 7.91 -19.05 -3.10
CA GLY A 82 6.55 -19.56 -2.97
C GLY A 82 5.67 -18.79 -1.97
N ARG A 83 6.12 -17.66 -1.44
CA ARG A 83 5.35 -16.87 -0.47
C ARG A 83 5.18 -15.44 -0.95
N GLU A 84 3.93 -15.00 -1.04
CA GLU A 84 3.60 -13.61 -1.32
C GLU A 84 3.31 -12.86 -0.03
N GLY A 85 3.70 -11.61 0.00
CA GLY A 85 3.30 -10.67 1.03
C GLY A 85 3.14 -9.31 0.40
N GLY A 86 2.66 -8.35 1.17
CA GLY A 86 2.50 -7.02 0.60
C GLY A 86 1.72 -6.08 1.50
N ALA A 87 1.24 -5.02 0.87
CA ALA A 87 0.42 -4.02 1.52
C ALA A 87 -1.03 -4.23 1.09
N TYR A 88 -1.91 -4.29 2.09
CA TYR A 88 -3.35 -4.50 1.87
C TYR A 88 -4.08 -3.22 2.22
N ILE A 89 -4.73 -2.60 1.22
CA ILE A 89 -5.29 -1.26 1.38
C ILE A 89 -6.79 -1.30 1.09
N ARG A 90 -7.56 -0.64 1.94
CA ARG A 90 -9.00 -0.52 1.79
C ARG A 90 -9.44 0.91 1.95
N ALA A 91 -10.32 1.37 1.05
CA ALA A 91 -10.98 2.66 1.15
C ALA A 91 -12.47 2.41 1.24
N VAL A 92 -13.10 2.90 2.32
CA VAL A 92 -14.53 2.72 2.53
C VAL A 92 -15.19 4.09 2.75
N LEU A 93 -16.47 4.17 2.44
CA LEU A 93 -17.24 5.40 2.60
C LEU A 93 -17.31 5.81 4.06
N ARG A 94 -16.92 7.04 4.35
CA ARG A 94 -17.08 7.64 5.67
C ARG A 94 -18.50 8.15 5.82
N PRO A 95 -19.18 7.90 6.95
CA PRO A 95 -20.49 8.50 7.18
C PRO A 95 -20.41 10.02 7.03
N GLY A 96 -21.30 10.59 6.20
CA GLY A 96 -21.32 12.01 5.94
C GLY A 96 -20.46 12.46 4.75
N GLY A 97 -19.77 11.54 4.10
CA GLY A 97 -18.96 11.83 2.91
C GLY A 97 -17.47 11.64 3.15
N GLY A 98 -16.73 11.50 2.05
CA GLY A 98 -15.31 11.20 2.12
C GLY A 98 -15.05 9.72 2.37
N SER A 99 -13.86 9.41 2.84
CA SER A 99 -13.40 8.03 2.96
C SER A 99 -12.65 7.79 4.26
N VAL A 100 -12.66 6.53 4.70
CA VAL A 100 -11.70 6.00 5.67
C VAL A 100 -10.78 5.05 4.90
N VAL A 101 -9.48 5.26 5.01
CA VAL A 101 -8.48 4.44 4.29
C VAL A 101 -7.63 3.71 5.32
N THR A 102 -7.53 2.39 5.18
CA THR A 102 -6.70 1.56 6.05
C THR A 102 -5.62 0.87 5.21
N MET A 103 -4.46 0.68 5.84
CA MET A 103 -3.36 -0.06 5.22
C MET A 103 -2.77 -1.00 6.25
N THR A 104 -2.62 -2.26 5.87
CA THR A 104 -2.08 -3.30 6.73
C THR A 104 -0.86 -3.94 6.07
N LEU A 105 0.22 -4.07 6.85
CA LEU A 105 1.43 -4.77 6.43
C LEU A 105 1.75 -5.89 7.40
N PRO A 106 2.12 -7.08 6.90
CA PRO A 106 2.80 -8.05 7.75
C PRO A 106 4.16 -7.50 8.17
N LEU A 107 4.54 -7.75 9.41
CA LEU A 107 5.84 -7.30 9.93
C LEU A 107 6.86 -8.42 9.83
N LEU A 108 8.05 -8.08 9.34
CA LEU A 108 9.20 -8.98 9.38
C LEU A 108 9.73 -9.07 10.82
N PRO A 109 10.38 -10.19 11.19
CA PRO A 109 10.76 -10.40 12.59
C PRO A 109 11.70 -9.34 13.18
N ASP A 110 12.54 -8.73 12.34
CA ASP A 110 13.54 -7.76 12.79
C ASP A 110 13.12 -6.31 12.58
N VAL A 111 11.88 -6.07 12.19
CA VAL A 111 11.38 -4.72 11.94
C VAL A 111 10.71 -4.18 13.20
N ASP A 112 11.05 -2.92 13.55
CA ASP A 112 10.42 -2.23 14.66
C ASP A 112 9.00 -1.80 14.26
N PRO A 113 7.96 -2.27 14.97
CA PRO A 113 6.59 -1.88 14.66
C PRO A 113 6.36 -0.36 14.67
N ALA A 114 7.05 0.37 15.54
CA ALA A 114 6.88 1.82 15.62
C ALA A 114 7.38 2.51 14.34
N ASP A 115 8.48 2.03 13.75
CA ASP A 115 8.99 2.57 12.50
C ASP A 115 8.00 2.32 11.36
N THR A 116 7.44 1.12 11.30
CA THR A 116 6.44 0.79 10.29
C THR A 116 5.19 1.64 10.46
N ALA A 117 4.71 1.80 11.70
CA ALA A 117 3.54 2.64 11.98
C ALA A 117 3.75 4.08 11.49
N ALA A 118 4.92 4.65 11.76
CA ALA A 118 5.24 6.00 11.33
C ALA A 118 5.30 6.11 9.80
N THR A 119 5.87 5.12 9.15
CA THR A 119 5.95 5.07 7.68
C THR A 119 4.56 5.00 7.07
N LEU A 120 3.70 4.10 7.57
CA LEU A 120 2.33 3.98 7.06
C LEU A 120 1.53 5.25 7.27
N ALA A 121 1.69 5.90 8.41
CA ALA A 121 0.99 7.14 8.69
C ALA A 121 1.37 8.24 7.68
N ARG A 122 2.65 8.35 7.35
CA ARG A 122 3.12 9.31 6.34
C ARG A 122 2.59 8.97 4.96
N GLU A 123 2.62 7.69 4.61
CA GLU A 123 2.14 7.22 3.31
C GLU A 123 0.65 7.51 3.13
N LEU A 124 -0.14 7.21 4.14
CA LEU A 124 -1.58 7.50 4.09
C LEU A 124 -1.87 8.99 3.99
N ALA A 125 -1.11 9.82 4.72
CA ALA A 125 -1.28 11.27 4.65
C ALA A 125 -0.98 11.79 3.24
N THR A 126 0.09 11.32 2.61
CA THR A 126 0.44 11.74 1.26
C THR A 126 -0.57 11.21 0.23
N LEU A 127 -0.95 9.94 0.36
CA LEU A 127 -1.94 9.31 -0.51
C LEU A 127 -3.25 10.11 -0.52
N THR A 128 -3.76 10.43 0.66
CA THR A 128 -5.03 11.16 0.76
C THR A 128 -4.91 12.59 0.27
N SER A 129 -3.76 13.24 0.47
CA SER A 129 -3.52 14.56 -0.11
C SER A 129 -3.56 14.53 -1.64
N LEU A 130 -2.97 13.51 -2.26
CA LEU A 130 -3.04 13.34 -3.71
C LEU A 130 -4.48 13.11 -4.17
N ALA A 131 -5.24 12.30 -3.44
CA ALA A 131 -6.62 12.03 -3.78
C ALA A 131 -7.50 13.27 -3.63
N GLU A 132 -7.24 14.11 -2.61
CA GLU A 132 -7.99 15.35 -2.38
C GLU A 132 -7.71 16.38 -3.46
N GLY A 133 -6.52 16.37 -4.04
CA GLY A 133 -6.14 17.29 -5.11
C GLY A 133 -6.60 16.84 -6.50
N SER A 134 -7.24 15.71 -6.60
CA SER A 134 -7.66 15.17 -7.91
C SER A 134 -8.99 15.72 -8.37
#